data_104217c45434e6799d7b8b70f8e76f74
#
_entry.id   104217c45434e6799d7b8b70f8e76f74
#
_cell.length_a   1.000
_cell.length_b   1.000
_cell.length_c   1.000
_cell.angle_alpha   90.00
_cell.angle_beta   90.00
_cell.angle_gamma   90.00
#
_symmetry.space_group_name_H-M   'P 1'
#
loop_
_entity.id
_entity.type
_entity.pdbx_description
1 polymer ?
#
loop_
_entity_poly.entity_id
_entity_poly.type
_entity_poly.pdbx_seq_one_letter_code
_entity_poly.pdbx_strand_id
1 'polypeptide(L)'
;MSKDVFQTHIEQIWNNKDASGIERFIAPNYRGFDAEELISGVDGYKKHYETLSTAFPDLRITVDIILEEDDRAAARLSIDATHQGEFLGIPPTGVPVHLTVEAIVRVANGQIVEEHANSDALGLLRQLGVFPQPPSVPALIF
;
A
#
# COMPACT_ATOMS: atom_id res chain seq x y z
N MET A 1 8.86 -17.51 5.43
CA MET A 1 7.50 -17.71 5.93
C MET A 1 6.69 -16.44 5.74
N SER A 2 6.33 -15.69 6.79
CA SER A 2 5.53 -14.45 6.62
C SER A 2 6.26 -13.38 5.81
N LYS A 3 7.54 -13.21 6.03
CA LYS A 3 8.41 -12.31 5.26
C LYS A 3 8.38 -12.64 3.76
N ASP A 4 8.54 -13.90 3.42
CA ASP A 4 8.59 -14.33 2.01
C ASP A 4 7.25 -14.14 1.32
N VAL A 5 6.16 -14.45 2.00
CA VAL A 5 4.81 -14.23 1.47
C VAL A 5 4.58 -12.75 1.20
N PHE A 6 4.95 -11.89 2.14
CA PHE A 6 4.79 -10.45 1.98
C PHE A 6 5.62 -9.90 0.80
N GLN A 7 6.91 -10.24 0.75
CA GLN A 7 7.79 -9.79 -0.33
C GLN A 7 7.32 -10.28 -1.69
N THR A 8 6.91 -11.55 -1.77
CA THR A 8 6.47 -12.14 -3.04
C THR A 8 5.18 -11.49 -3.54
N HIS A 9 4.23 -11.21 -2.64
CA HIS A 9 2.99 -10.56 -3.06
C HIS A 9 3.24 -9.13 -3.56
N ILE A 10 4.15 -8.39 -2.92
CA ILE A 10 4.53 -7.05 -3.39
C ILE A 10 5.08 -7.13 -4.81
N GLU A 11 6.01 -8.06 -5.05
CA GLU A 11 6.66 -8.17 -6.35
C GLU A 11 5.69 -8.63 -7.45
N GLN A 12 4.90 -9.65 -7.18
CA GLN A 12 4.03 -10.22 -8.21
C GLN A 12 2.80 -9.36 -8.48
N ILE A 13 2.08 -8.95 -7.45
CA ILE A 13 0.83 -8.21 -7.62
C ILE A 13 1.11 -6.75 -8.01
N TRP A 14 1.94 -6.08 -7.24
CA TRP A 14 2.13 -4.63 -7.37
C TRP A 14 3.19 -4.25 -8.39
N ASN A 15 4.40 -4.80 -8.30
CA ASN A 15 5.49 -4.42 -9.19
C ASN A 15 5.35 -5.03 -10.58
N ASN A 16 4.96 -6.29 -10.66
CA ASN A 16 4.72 -6.96 -11.95
C ASN A 16 3.31 -6.72 -12.49
N LYS A 17 2.45 -6.02 -11.73
CA LYS A 17 1.10 -5.66 -12.14
C LYS A 17 0.23 -6.85 -12.52
N ASP A 18 0.34 -7.91 -11.73
CA ASP A 18 -0.40 -9.16 -11.95
C ASP A 18 -1.53 -9.31 -10.95
N ALA A 19 -2.70 -8.81 -11.31
CA ALA A 19 -3.91 -8.91 -10.48
C ALA A 19 -4.35 -10.35 -10.27
N SER A 20 -3.96 -11.28 -11.14
CA SER A 20 -4.32 -12.69 -10.98
C SER A 20 -3.67 -13.34 -9.75
N GLY A 21 -2.60 -12.74 -9.24
CA GLY A 21 -1.94 -13.19 -8.01
C GLY A 21 -2.69 -12.85 -6.72
N ILE A 22 -3.70 -12.00 -6.78
CA ILE A 22 -4.40 -11.55 -5.56
C ILE A 22 -5.00 -12.73 -4.80
N GLU A 23 -5.73 -13.61 -5.48
CA GLU A 23 -6.36 -14.76 -4.84
C GLU A 23 -5.36 -15.76 -4.26
N ARG A 24 -4.14 -15.77 -4.79
CA ARG A 24 -3.08 -16.64 -4.28
C ARG A 24 -2.53 -16.15 -2.94
N PHE A 25 -2.37 -14.83 -2.78
CA PHE A 25 -1.69 -14.25 -1.62
C PHE A 25 -2.62 -13.61 -0.59
N ILE A 26 -3.85 -13.29 -0.97
CA ILE A 26 -4.83 -12.65 -0.10
C ILE A 26 -5.89 -13.65 0.31
N ALA A 27 -6.05 -13.84 1.61
CA ALA A 27 -7.01 -14.80 2.14
C ALA A 27 -8.46 -14.35 1.91
N PRO A 28 -9.41 -15.29 1.78
CA PRO A 28 -10.83 -14.93 1.66
C PRO A 28 -11.35 -14.09 2.83
N ASN A 29 -10.78 -14.27 4.02
CA ASN A 29 -11.14 -13.53 5.23
C ASN A 29 -10.19 -12.36 5.54
N TYR A 30 -9.46 -11.89 4.55
CA TYR A 30 -8.52 -10.79 4.69
C TYR A 30 -9.19 -9.54 5.28
N ARG A 31 -8.48 -8.88 6.18
CA ARG A 31 -8.86 -7.57 6.72
C ARG A 31 -7.63 -6.67 6.73
N GLY A 32 -7.70 -5.59 5.99
CA GLY A 32 -6.64 -4.59 5.91
C GLY A 32 -7.10 -3.24 6.43
N PHE A 33 -6.24 -2.59 7.19
CA PHE A 33 -6.51 -1.29 7.78
C PHE A 33 -5.42 -0.30 7.38
N ASP A 34 -5.83 0.87 6.94
CA ASP A 34 -4.96 2.05 6.83
C ASP A 34 -5.67 3.18 7.57
N ALA A 35 -5.17 3.53 8.74
CA ALA A 35 -5.89 4.37 9.70
C ALA A 35 -7.28 3.77 9.99
N GLU A 36 -8.36 4.46 9.68
CA GLU A 36 -9.72 4.00 9.91
C GLU A 36 -10.33 3.26 8.71
N GLU A 37 -9.68 3.30 7.56
CA GLU A 37 -10.17 2.62 6.37
C GLU A 37 -10.02 1.11 6.51
N LEU A 38 -11.06 0.36 6.13
CA LEU A 38 -11.08 -1.08 6.15
C LEU A 38 -11.28 -1.64 4.74
N ILE A 39 -10.39 -2.57 4.38
CA ILE A 39 -10.49 -3.36 3.15
C ILE A 39 -10.79 -4.80 3.56
N SER A 40 -11.91 -5.34 3.11
CA SER A 40 -12.39 -6.67 3.48
C SER A 40 -12.34 -7.65 2.31
N GLY A 41 -11.69 -8.79 2.53
CA GLY A 41 -11.69 -9.92 1.62
C GLY A 41 -10.97 -9.68 0.30
N VAL A 42 -11.05 -10.68 -0.56
CA VAL A 42 -10.41 -10.65 -1.88
C VAL A 42 -11.03 -9.57 -2.77
N ASP A 43 -12.35 -9.46 -2.78
CA ASP A 43 -13.04 -8.46 -3.60
C ASP A 43 -12.70 -7.04 -3.18
N GLY A 44 -12.63 -6.77 -1.89
CA GLY A 44 -12.18 -5.49 -1.37
C GLY A 44 -10.75 -5.16 -1.77
N TYR A 45 -9.86 -6.15 -1.70
CA TYR A 45 -8.48 -5.98 -2.12
C TYR A 45 -8.35 -5.71 -3.62
N LYS A 46 -9.11 -6.43 -4.45
CA LYS A 46 -9.15 -6.21 -5.91
C LYS A 46 -9.61 -4.79 -6.25
N LYS A 47 -10.63 -4.31 -5.57
CA LYS A 47 -11.13 -2.95 -5.76
C LYS A 47 -10.09 -1.91 -5.38
N HIS A 48 -9.41 -2.11 -4.26
CA HIS A 48 -8.31 -1.26 -3.82
C HIS A 48 -7.16 -1.24 -4.83
N TYR A 49 -6.76 -2.43 -5.30
CA TYR A 49 -5.74 -2.57 -6.34
C TYR A 49 -6.13 -1.81 -7.62
N GLU A 50 -7.36 -1.96 -8.06
CA GLU A 50 -7.87 -1.28 -9.26
C GLU A 50 -7.84 0.25 -9.11
N THR A 51 -8.26 0.75 -7.95
CA THR A 51 -8.23 2.19 -7.65
C THR A 51 -6.81 2.74 -7.74
N LEU A 52 -5.85 2.09 -7.11
CA LEU A 52 -4.46 2.55 -7.13
C LEU A 52 -3.80 2.37 -8.50
N SER A 53 -4.08 1.27 -9.18
CA SER A 53 -3.49 1.01 -10.50
C SER A 53 -4.01 1.95 -11.58
N THR A 54 -5.26 2.40 -11.46
CA THR A 54 -5.83 3.39 -12.37
C THR A 54 -5.21 4.77 -12.14
N ALA A 55 -5.09 5.16 -10.89
CA ALA A 55 -4.51 6.46 -10.53
C ALA A 55 -3.00 6.52 -10.79
N PHE A 56 -2.30 5.43 -10.54
CA PHE A 56 -0.84 5.32 -10.57
C PHE A 56 -0.40 4.07 -11.34
N PRO A 57 -0.53 4.08 -12.69
CA PRO A 57 -0.26 2.86 -13.48
C PRO A 57 1.20 2.40 -13.45
N ASP A 58 2.13 3.29 -13.15
CA ASP A 58 3.55 2.99 -13.04
C ASP A 58 4.03 2.74 -11.59
N LEU A 59 3.10 2.56 -10.67
CA LEU A 59 3.41 2.37 -9.26
C LEU A 59 4.43 1.25 -9.04
N ARG A 60 5.46 1.55 -8.26
CA ARG A 60 6.48 0.61 -7.87
C ARG A 60 6.73 0.69 -6.38
N ILE A 61 6.80 -0.46 -5.74
CA ILE A 61 7.02 -0.58 -4.30
C ILE A 61 8.41 -1.15 -4.06
N THR A 62 9.19 -0.46 -3.24
CA THR A 62 10.47 -0.94 -2.74
C THR A 62 10.32 -1.30 -1.27
N VAL A 63 10.75 -2.50 -0.90
CA VAL A 63 10.78 -2.93 0.50
C VAL A 63 12.11 -2.46 1.08
N ASP A 64 12.09 -1.41 1.88
CA ASP A 64 13.29 -0.81 2.45
C ASP A 64 13.79 -1.62 3.66
N ILE A 65 12.87 -2.00 4.54
CA ILE A 65 13.14 -2.77 5.75
C ILE A 65 12.04 -3.82 5.87
N ILE A 66 12.39 -5.03 6.23
CA ILE A 66 11.42 -6.06 6.58
C ILE A 66 11.94 -6.91 7.72
N LEU A 67 11.10 -7.13 8.70
CA LEU A 67 11.36 -7.95 9.88
C LEU A 67 10.29 -9.02 9.99
N GLU A 68 10.65 -10.15 10.55
CA GLU A 68 9.75 -11.28 10.71
C GLU A 68 9.83 -11.81 12.14
N GLU A 69 8.68 -12.09 12.71
CA GLU A 69 8.55 -12.81 13.97
C GLU A 69 7.31 -13.70 13.91
N ASP A 70 7.52 -15.00 14.00
CA ASP A 70 6.46 -16.01 13.91
C ASP A 70 5.63 -15.86 12.62
N ASP A 71 4.33 -15.67 12.74
CA ASP A 71 3.42 -15.51 11.61
C ASP A 71 3.26 -14.05 11.14
N ARG A 72 4.06 -13.12 11.67
CA ARG A 72 3.98 -11.70 11.35
C ARG A 72 5.24 -11.18 10.67
N ALA A 73 5.04 -10.24 9.77
CA ALA A 73 6.11 -9.46 9.18
C ALA A 73 5.78 -7.97 9.31
N ALA A 74 6.81 -7.18 9.57
CA ALA A 74 6.70 -5.72 9.60
C ALA A 74 7.64 -5.14 8.57
N ALA A 75 7.16 -4.17 7.79
CA ALA A 75 7.94 -3.60 6.70
C ALA A 75 7.81 -2.10 6.62
N ARG A 76 8.90 -1.46 6.19
CA ARG A 76 8.87 -0.08 5.69
C ARG A 76 8.99 -0.14 4.18
N LEU A 77 8.06 0.53 3.50
CA LEU A 77 7.94 0.55 2.05
C LEU A 77 8.12 1.96 1.51
N SER A 78 8.79 2.06 0.36
CA SER A 78 8.81 3.29 -0.45
C SER A 78 8.01 3.04 -1.71
N ILE A 79 7.12 3.96 -2.04
CA ILE A 79 6.27 3.87 -3.23
C ILE A 79 6.58 5.06 -4.13
N ASP A 80 6.92 4.76 -5.37
CA ASP A 80 7.17 5.76 -6.42
C ASP A 80 6.15 5.56 -7.53
N ALA A 81 5.55 6.64 -7.99
CA ALA A 81 4.52 6.60 -9.02
C ALA A 81 4.35 7.95 -9.69
N THR A 82 3.55 7.97 -10.77
CA THR A 82 3.13 9.19 -11.45
C THR A 82 1.61 9.24 -11.44
N HIS A 83 1.05 10.38 -11.06
CA HIS A 83 -0.40 10.59 -11.02
C HIS A 83 -0.94 10.77 -12.46
N GLN A 84 -1.40 9.68 -13.05
CA GLN A 84 -1.84 9.62 -14.45
C GLN A 84 -3.33 9.29 -14.61
N GLY A 85 -4.03 8.97 -13.54
CA GLY A 85 -5.46 8.71 -13.51
C GLY A 85 -6.11 9.44 -12.36
N GLU A 86 -7.45 9.54 -12.39
CA GLU A 86 -8.20 10.17 -11.30
C GLU A 86 -7.91 9.48 -9.98
N PHE A 87 -7.70 10.28 -8.92
CA PHE A 87 -7.52 9.80 -7.56
C PHE A 87 -8.29 10.71 -6.59
N LEU A 88 -9.24 10.13 -5.86
CA LEU A 88 -10.08 10.85 -4.89
C LEU A 88 -10.76 12.09 -5.51
N GLY A 89 -11.24 11.98 -6.74
CA GLY A 89 -11.83 13.09 -7.46
C GLY A 89 -10.85 14.08 -8.05
N ILE A 90 -9.54 13.87 -7.86
CA ILE A 90 -8.50 14.74 -8.41
C ILE A 90 -8.18 14.28 -9.83
N PRO A 91 -8.35 15.12 -10.85
CA PRO A 91 -7.95 14.77 -12.21
C PRO A 91 -6.45 14.50 -12.32
N PRO A 92 -6.01 13.72 -13.31
CA PRO A 92 -4.59 13.44 -13.50
C PRO A 92 -3.74 14.71 -13.57
N THR A 93 -2.72 14.80 -12.72
CA THR A 93 -1.82 15.95 -12.67
C THR A 93 -0.52 15.72 -13.42
N GLY A 94 -0.16 14.46 -13.71
CA GLY A 94 1.13 14.10 -14.28
C GLY A 94 2.31 14.26 -13.33
N VAL A 95 2.06 14.54 -12.06
CA VAL A 95 3.09 14.77 -11.05
C VAL A 95 3.69 13.46 -10.57
N PRO A 96 5.03 13.32 -10.56
CA PRO A 96 5.68 12.21 -9.87
C PRO A 96 5.47 12.36 -8.37
N VAL A 97 5.13 11.24 -7.71
CA VAL A 97 4.90 11.21 -6.26
C VAL A 97 5.77 10.14 -5.62
N HIS A 98 6.13 10.39 -4.38
CA HIS A 98 6.85 9.45 -3.54
C HIS A 98 6.18 9.43 -2.18
N LEU A 99 5.84 8.24 -1.69
CA LEU A 99 5.32 8.13 -0.34
C LEU A 99 5.90 6.92 0.37
N THR A 100 5.87 6.97 1.70
CA THR A 100 6.28 5.86 2.55
C THR A 100 5.07 5.24 3.23
N VAL A 101 5.16 3.92 3.44
CA VAL A 101 4.15 3.15 4.14
C VAL A 101 4.84 2.23 5.12
N GLU A 102 4.31 2.12 6.32
CA GLU A 102 4.72 1.09 7.27
C GLU A 102 3.56 0.13 7.45
N ALA A 103 3.86 -1.16 7.38
CA ALA A 103 2.84 -2.20 7.40
C ALA A 103 3.25 -3.35 8.31
N ILE A 104 2.27 -3.90 9.00
CA ILE A 104 2.41 -5.14 9.76
C ILE A 104 1.38 -6.11 9.20
N VAL A 105 1.84 -7.29 8.76
CA VAL A 105 0.97 -8.32 8.21
C VAL A 105 1.01 -9.57 9.08
N ARG A 106 -0.10 -10.29 9.11
CA ARG A 106 -0.17 -11.65 9.64
C ARG A 106 -0.48 -12.61 8.50
N VAL A 107 0.25 -13.72 8.47
CA VAL A 107 0.17 -14.72 7.41
C VAL A 107 -0.32 -16.05 8.00
N ALA A 108 -1.25 -16.71 7.32
CA ALA A 108 -1.70 -18.05 7.65
C ALA A 108 -1.89 -18.83 6.35
N ASN A 109 -1.39 -20.07 6.32
CA ASN A 109 -1.51 -20.96 5.16
C ASN A 109 -0.99 -20.35 3.85
N GLY A 110 0.09 -19.58 3.94
CA GLY A 110 0.71 -18.95 2.77
C GLY A 110 -0.03 -17.73 2.23
N GLN A 111 -1.03 -17.23 2.97
CA GLN A 111 -1.82 -16.07 2.56
C GLN A 111 -1.81 -14.99 3.64
N ILE A 112 -1.92 -13.74 3.22
CA ILE A 112 -2.06 -12.61 4.13
C ILE A 112 -3.51 -12.56 4.61
N VAL A 113 -3.70 -12.66 5.92
CA VAL A 113 -5.03 -12.65 6.54
C VAL A 113 -5.36 -11.32 7.22
N GLU A 114 -4.35 -10.55 7.60
CA GLU A 114 -4.54 -9.27 8.28
C GLU A 114 -3.37 -8.34 7.95
N GLU A 115 -3.69 -7.09 7.77
CA GLU A 115 -2.69 -6.05 7.51
C GLU A 115 -3.07 -4.77 8.24
N HIS A 116 -2.11 -4.18 8.93
CA HIS A 116 -2.22 -2.84 9.51
C HIS A 116 -1.17 -1.97 8.87
N ALA A 117 -1.58 -0.91 8.21
CA ALA A 117 -0.69 0.00 7.51
C ALA A 117 -0.91 1.44 7.96
N ASN A 118 0.14 2.23 7.85
CA ASN A 118 0.07 3.68 7.94
C ASN A 118 0.82 4.27 6.76
N SER A 119 0.08 4.92 5.88
CA SER A 119 0.65 5.60 4.72
C SER A 119 0.76 7.11 4.99
N ASP A 120 1.73 7.74 4.35
CA ASP A 120 1.86 9.19 4.37
C ASP A 120 0.87 9.83 3.37
N ALA A 121 -0.43 9.67 3.66
CA ALA A 121 -1.48 10.18 2.80
C ALA A 121 -1.45 11.70 2.69
N LEU A 122 -1.14 12.40 3.77
CA LEU A 122 -1.04 13.86 3.75
C LEU A 122 0.11 14.32 2.85
N GLY A 123 1.26 13.65 2.93
CA GLY A 123 2.39 13.94 2.04
C GLY A 123 2.04 13.73 0.58
N LEU A 124 1.30 12.67 0.27
CA LEU A 124 0.81 12.42 -1.08
C LEU A 124 -0.09 13.55 -1.58
N LEU A 125 -1.07 13.95 -0.78
CA LEU A 125 -2.00 15.02 -1.16
C LEU A 125 -1.29 16.37 -1.34
N ARG A 126 -0.28 16.66 -0.52
CA ARG A 126 0.56 17.85 -0.69
C ARG A 126 1.31 17.82 -2.01
N GLN A 127 1.88 16.70 -2.39
CA GLN A 127 2.58 16.53 -3.66
C GLN A 127 1.65 16.72 -4.85
N LEU A 128 0.39 16.34 -4.72
CA LEU A 128 -0.64 16.57 -5.73
C LEU A 128 -1.19 18.00 -5.74
N GLY A 129 -0.76 18.84 -4.81
CA GLY A 129 -1.17 20.24 -4.75
C GLY A 129 -2.60 20.47 -4.26
N VAL A 130 -3.19 19.50 -3.55
CA VAL A 130 -4.59 19.54 -3.12
C VAL A 130 -4.78 20.35 -1.86
N PHE A 131 -3.77 20.41 -1.00
CA PHE A 131 -3.82 21.19 0.23
C PHE A 131 -2.91 22.41 0.17
N PRO A 132 -3.34 23.55 0.74
CA PRO A 132 -2.41 24.62 1.00
C PRO A 132 -1.31 24.08 1.91
N GLN A 133 -0.07 24.59 1.75
CA GLN A 133 1.05 24.17 2.58
C GLN A 133 0.77 24.56 4.03
N PRO A 134 0.44 23.61 4.92
CA PRO A 134 0.26 23.95 6.33
C PRO A 134 1.60 24.30 6.96
N PRO A 135 1.60 24.97 8.12
CA PRO A 135 2.83 25.15 8.87
C PRO A 135 3.46 23.79 9.19
N SER A 136 4.79 23.78 9.37
CA SER A 136 5.51 22.55 9.70
C SER A 136 4.94 21.89 10.94
N VAL A 137 4.65 20.62 10.85
CA VAL A 137 4.27 19.80 12.01
C VAL A 137 5.57 19.29 12.64
N PRO A 138 5.76 19.45 13.96
CA PRO A 138 6.94 18.88 14.61
C PRO A 138 6.93 17.36 14.49
N ALA A 139 8.13 16.77 14.47
CA ALA A 139 8.25 15.32 14.44
C ALA A 139 7.65 14.71 15.71
N LEU A 140 6.86 13.67 15.54
CA LEU A 140 6.30 12.87 16.64
C LEU A 140 7.13 11.59 16.77
N ILE A 141 8.31 11.75 17.36
CA ILE A 141 9.24 10.66 17.62
C ILE A 141 9.18 10.35 19.11
N PHE A 142 8.96 9.09 19.44
CA PHE A 142 8.81 8.66 20.83
C PHE A 142 9.96 7.76 21.31
#